data_19b10b482b9f9a3de16066b707a74c0e
#
_entry.id   19b10b482b9f9a3de16066b707a74c0e
#
_cell.length_a   1.000
_cell.length_b   1.000
_cell.length_c   1.000
_cell.angle_alpha   90.00
_cell.angle_beta   90.00
_cell.angle_gamma   90.00
#
_symmetry.space_group_name_H-M   'P 1'
#
loop_
_entity.id
_entity.type
_entity.pdbx_description
1 polymer ?
#
loop_
_entity_poly.entity_id
_entity_poly.type
_entity_poly.pdbx_seq_one_letter_code
_entity_poly.pdbx_strand_id
1 'polypeptide(L)'
;MASVTAEKTHAPRLTSLSPGAGCACKLPLAKLEQLFAGLQGAPAMGPAAGDLLVGAAEGDDAAVLRLDDERALVLTTDFFTPIVDDPADWGRIAAANALSDVYAMGGRPLFAVNLAAWPGEGLDLAILGQVLRGGAEVAAEAGCFVAGGHTIDDPVPKYGLAVTGLADPARLMTIDRATPGDQLILTKAIGTGVVATALKGGQAPEDVITAAVASMTLLNAGASQAALQAGVIAATDVTGFGLLGHLHRMLAASQAAARIHAASVPLLPGAAELARAGFISGGTRANTERMRGFAAVDPAVPAEVAVLLHDAQTSGGLLLAAPPAAAPALLDTLRAQGLPAALIGDIVAGESGHVHVYPARSE
;
A
#
# COMPACT_ATOMS: atom_id res chain seq x y z
N MET A 1 -1.74 -51.20 28.04
CA MET A 1 -1.68 -49.72 28.07
C MET A 1 -0.84 -49.28 26.89
N ALA A 2 -1.48 -48.93 25.77
CA ALA A 2 -0.80 -48.44 24.57
C ALA A 2 -0.65 -46.93 24.74
N SER A 3 0.61 -46.47 24.71
CA SER A 3 0.98 -45.04 24.69
C SER A 3 0.53 -44.43 23.36
N VAL A 4 -0.49 -43.62 23.39
CA VAL A 4 -0.85 -42.77 22.27
C VAL A 4 0.15 -41.61 22.26
N THR A 5 1.15 -41.72 21.42
CA THR A 5 1.99 -40.57 21.04
C THR A 5 1.11 -39.57 20.33
N ALA A 6 0.80 -38.45 20.99
CA ALA A 6 0.17 -37.28 20.34
C ALA A 6 1.14 -36.78 19.24
N GLU A 7 0.82 -37.06 18.00
CA GLU A 7 1.42 -36.33 16.87
C GLU A 7 1.16 -34.84 17.10
N LYS A 8 2.24 -34.07 17.22
CA LYS A 8 2.16 -32.62 17.16
C LYS A 8 1.69 -32.28 15.74
N THR A 9 0.37 -32.13 15.58
CA THR A 9 -0.18 -31.52 14.35
C THR A 9 0.39 -30.10 14.29
N HIS A 10 1.40 -29.89 13.46
CA HIS A 10 1.86 -28.55 13.11
C HIS A 10 0.66 -27.78 12.54
N ALA A 11 0.32 -26.65 13.16
CA ALA A 11 -0.69 -25.76 12.61
C ALA A 11 -0.28 -25.42 11.15
N PRO A 12 -1.22 -25.44 10.21
CA PRO A 12 -0.90 -25.16 8.81
C PRO A 12 -0.33 -23.75 8.68
N ARG A 13 0.69 -23.59 7.83
CA ARG A 13 1.24 -22.29 7.52
C ARG A 13 0.14 -21.42 6.90
N LEU A 14 -0.11 -20.23 7.46
CA LEU A 14 -1.19 -19.35 7.00
C LEU A 14 -1.01 -18.94 5.53
N THR A 15 0.23 -18.69 5.09
CA THR A 15 0.54 -18.36 3.69
C THR A 15 0.21 -19.49 2.72
N SER A 16 0.16 -20.75 3.16
CA SER A 16 -0.25 -21.89 2.33
C SER A 16 -1.75 -21.89 2.01
N LEU A 17 -2.56 -21.23 2.81
CA LEU A 17 -4.01 -21.09 2.61
C LEU A 17 -4.37 -19.95 1.63
N SER A 18 -3.42 -19.10 1.28
CA SER A 18 -3.62 -17.99 0.37
C SER A 18 -3.39 -18.41 -1.09
N PRO A 19 -4.27 -18.08 -2.06
CA PRO A 19 -4.00 -18.29 -3.48
C PRO A 19 -2.86 -17.40 -4.01
N GLY A 20 -2.63 -16.24 -3.38
CA GLY A 20 -1.57 -15.27 -3.69
C GLY A 20 -0.76 -14.91 -2.44
N ALA A 21 -0.36 -13.65 -2.32
CA ALA A 21 0.32 -13.11 -1.14
C ALA A 21 -0.13 -11.65 -0.93
N GLY A 22 -0.85 -11.38 0.17
CA GLY A 22 -1.27 -10.03 0.55
C GLY A 22 -1.99 -9.26 -0.57
N CYS A 23 -1.62 -7.98 -0.75
CA CYS A 23 -2.22 -7.10 -1.77
C CYS A 23 -1.96 -7.54 -3.22
N ALA A 24 -1.04 -8.48 -3.48
CA ALA A 24 -0.87 -9.09 -4.80
C ALA A 24 -2.09 -9.93 -5.25
N CYS A 25 -3.08 -10.17 -4.36
CA CYS A 25 -4.37 -10.80 -4.68
C CYS A 25 -5.45 -9.82 -5.15
N LYS A 26 -5.20 -8.51 -5.14
CA LYS A 26 -6.15 -7.51 -5.68
C LYS A 26 -6.42 -7.79 -7.17
N LEU A 27 -7.62 -7.44 -7.64
CA LEU A 27 -7.91 -7.51 -9.07
C LEU A 27 -6.89 -6.62 -9.82
N PRO A 28 -6.38 -7.08 -10.98
CA PRO A 28 -5.49 -6.26 -11.80
C PRO A 28 -6.10 -4.91 -12.14
N LEU A 29 -5.29 -3.85 -12.11
CA LEU A 29 -5.74 -2.46 -12.36
C LEU A 29 -6.59 -2.33 -13.63
N ALA A 30 -6.20 -2.98 -14.73
CA ALA A 30 -6.97 -2.95 -15.99
C ALA A 30 -8.40 -3.51 -15.85
N LYS A 31 -8.62 -4.49 -14.96
CA LYS A 31 -9.98 -5.01 -14.69
C LYS A 31 -10.79 -4.04 -13.82
N LEU A 32 -10.15 -3.37 -12.87
CA LEU A 32 -10.81 -2.33 -12.06
C LEU A 32 -11.20 -1.13 -12.92
N GLU A 33 -10.33 -0.68 -13.81
CA GLU A 33 -10.62 0.39 -14.78
C GLU A 33 -11.83 0.05 -15.66
N GLN A 34 -11.94 -1.20 -16.16
CA GLN A 34 -13.09 -1.66 -16.91
C GLN A 34 -14.37 -1.67 -16.06
N LEU A 35 -14.28 -2.10 -14.79
CA LEU A 35 -15.40 -2.10 -13.87
C LEU A 35 -15.90 -0.68 -13.61
N PHE A 36 -14.99 0.24 -13.28
CA PHE A 36 -15.33 1.64 -13.00
C PHE A 36 -15.82 2.39 -14.25
N ALA A 37 -15.30 2.08 -15.44
CA ALA A 37 -15.83 2.64 -16.69
C ALA A 37 -17.30 2.28 -16.91
N GLY A 38 -17.71 1.07 -16.49
CA GLY A 38 -19.12 0.64 -16.53
C GLY A 38 -20.02 1.35 -15.49
N LEU A 39 -19.42 1.94 -14.46
CA LEU A 39 -20.12 2.71 -13.41
C LEU A 39 -20.11 4.23 -13.68
N GLN A 40 -19.39 4.69 -14.70
CA GLN A 40 -19.39 6.11 -15.11
C GLN A 40 -20.79 6.52 -15.55
N GLY A 41 -21.30 7.60 -14.92
CA GLY A 41 -22.66 8.09 -15.17
C GLY A 41 -23.71 7.56 -14.22
N ALA A 42 -23.37 6.64 -13.28
CA ALA A 42 -24.21 6.44 -12.12
C ALA A 42 -24.20 7.74 -11.30
N PRO A 43 -25.32 8.47 -11.18
CA PRO A 43 -25.32 9.73 -10.50
C PRO A 43 -24.93 9.50 -9.01
N ALA A 44 -24.04 10.32 -8.47
CA ALA A 44 -23.95 10.48 -7.03
C ALA A 44 -25.29 11.06 -6.56
N MET A 45 -26.25 10.18 -6.29
CA MET A 45 -27.61 10.56 -5.95
C MET A 45 -27.71 10.69 -4.43
N GLY A 46 -27.80 11.92 -3.96
CA GLY A 46 -28.02 12.19 -2.55
C GLY A 46 -28.00 13.70 -2.27
N PRO A 47 -28.61 14.14 -1.19
CA PRO A 47 -28.63 15.57 -0.81
C PRO A 47 -27.24 16.17 -0.56
N ALA A 48 -26.23 15.34 -0.33
CA ALA A 48 -24.85 15.73 -0.08
C ALA A 48 -23.92 15.50 -1.32
N ALA A 49 -24.47 15.40 -2.53
CA ALA A 49 -23.64 15.15 -3.74
C ALA A 49 -22.57 16.24 -3.98
N GLY A 50 -22.84 17.50 -3.58
CA GLY A 50 -21.88 18.60 -3.62
C GLY A 50 -20.81 18.56 -2.53
N ASP A 51 -20.96 17.71 -1.52
CA ASP A 51 -20.02 17.55 -0.41
C ASP A 51 -19.09 16.34 -0.60
N LEU A 52 -19.31 15.49 -1.63
CA LEU A 52 -18.37 14.44 -2.00
C LEU A 52 -17.15 15.08 -2.68
N LEU A 53 -16.05 15.16 -1.94
CA LEU A 53 -14.80 15.76 -2.42
C LEU A 53 -13.95 14.80 -3.24
N VAL A 54 -13.96 13.52 -2.86
CA VAL A 54 -13.26 12.43 -3.55
C VAL A 54 -14.18 11.21 -3.52
N GLY A 55 -14.46 10.65 -4.69
CA GLY A 55 -15.33 9.49 -4.87
C GLY A 55 -14.71 8.40 -5.75
N ALA A 56 -15.54 7.47 -6.22
CA ALA A 56 -15.07 6.35 -7.03
C ALA A 56 -14.55 6.77 -8.42
N ALA A 57 -14.99 7.93 -8.93
CA ALA A 57 -14.58 8.41 -10.26
C ALA A 57 -13.13 8.90 -10.28
N GLU A 58 -12.65 9.50 -9.20
CA GLU A 58 -11.30 10.01 -9.03
C GLU A 58 -10.30 8.86 -8.85
N GLY A 59 -10.76 7.72 -8.30
CA GLY A 59 -9.96 6.53 -8.09
C GLY A 59 -8.78 6.76 -7.14
N ASP A 60 -8.91 7.68 -6.19
CA ASP A 60 -7.94 7.98 -5.15
C ASP A 60 -7.91 6.87 -4.06
N ASP A 61 -7.10 7.03 -3.04
CA ASP A 61 -6.87 6.02 -2.00
C ASP A 61 -8.10 5.82 -1.11
N ALA A 62 -8.88 6.88 -0.84
CA ALA A 62 -10.10 6.80 -0.06
C ALA A 62 -11.20 7.73 -0.58
N ALA A 63 -12.46 7.45 -0.21
CA ALA A 63 -13.56 8.37 -0.39
C ALA A 63 -13.52 9.48 0.66
N VAL A 64 -13.83 10.73 0.26
CA VAL A 64 -13.82 11.90 1.15
C VAL A 64 -15.12 12.66 1.04
N LEU A 65 -15.84 12.78 2.16
CA LEU A 65 -17.10 13.53 2.28
C LEU A 65 -16.91 14.72 3.20
N ARG A 66 -17.18 15.94 2.72
CA ARG A 66 -17.18 17.15 3.53
C ARG A 66 -18.30 17.10 4.57
N LEU A 67 -17.99 17.41 5.81
CA LEU A 67 -18.96 17.61 6.88
C LEU A 67 -19.25 19.09 7.09
N ASP A 68 -18.21 19.91 7.07
CA ASP A 68 -18.23 21.36 7.19
C ASP A 68 -16.92 21.96 6.61
N ASP A 69 -16.68 23.24 6.83
CA ASP A 69 -15.51 23.95 6.28
C ASP A 69 -14.17 23.47 6.90
N GLU A 70 -14.19 22.84 8.06
CA GLU A 70 -13.00 22.40 8.80
C GLU A 70 -12.82 20.88 8.81
N ARG A 71 -13.87 20.11 8.49
CA ARG A 71 -13.85 18.66 8.63
C ARG A 71 -14.42 17.93 7.42
N ALA A 72 -13.73 16.88 7.03
CA ALA A 72 -14.20 15.88 6.09
C ALA A 72 -14.02 14.48 6.67
N LEU A 73 -14.97 13.58 6.39
CA LEU A 73 -14.81 12.14 6.62
C LEU A 73 -13.97 11.52 5.52
N VAL A 74 -13.02 10.71 5.91
CA VAL A 74 -12.26 9.83 5.02
C VAL A 74 -12.72 8.40 5.30
N LEU A 75 -13.14 7.67 4.28
CA LEU A 75 -13.63 6.30 4.39
C LEU A 75 -12.90 5.39 3.41
N THR A 76 -12.32 4.32 3.93
CA THR A 76 -11.67 3.28 3.14
C THR A 76 -11.95 1.88 3.67
N THR A 77 -11.66 0.89 2.85
CA THR A 77 -11.73 -0.53 3.20
C THR A 77 -10.62 -1.28 2.50
N ASP A 78 -9.77 -1.96 3.27
CA ASP A 78 -8.79 -2.89 2.72
C ASP A 78 -8.68 -4.18 3.54
N PHE A 79 -8.65 -5.31 2.86
CA PHE A 79 -8.50 -6.64 3.45
C PHE A 79 -7.84 -7.59 2.46
N PHE A 80 -7.08 -8.55 2.95
CA PHE A 80 -6.35 -9.48 2.10
C PHE A 80 -6.09 -10.83 2.79
N THR A 81 -5.63 -11.78 2.01
CA THR A 81 -5.25 -13.13 2.45
C THR A 81 -3.91 -13.10 3.20
N PRO A 82 -3.56 -14.12 4.01
CA PRO A 82 -2.30 -14.15 4.76
C PRO A 82 -1.08 -13.88 3.89
N ILE A 83 -0.21 -12.97 4.36
CA ILE A 83 1.05 -12.59 3.70
C ILE A 83 2.27 -13.11 4.47
N VAL A 84 2.10 -13.38 5.76
CA VAL A 84 3.08 -13.99 6.67
C VAL A 84 2.44 -15.15 7.43
N ASP A 85 3.25 -16.02 8.03
CA ASP A 85 2.75 -17.20 8.75
C ASP A 85 2.42 -16.90 10.21
N ASP A 86 3.02 -15.87 10.84
CA ASP A 86 2.63 -15.41 12.17
C ASP A 86 1.28 -14.69 12.12
N PRO A 87 0.26 -15.16 12.87
CA PRO A 87 -1.07 -14.58 12.81
C PRO A 87 -1.15 -13.17 13.41
N ALA A 88 -0.37 -12.84 14.44
CA ALA A 88 -0.36 -11.51 15.03
C ALA A 88 0.28 -10.50 14.06
N ASP A 89 1.38 -10.87 13.41
CA ASP A 89 2.03 -10.04 12.40
C ASP A 89 1.12 -9.84 11.18
N TRP A 90 0.42 -10.87 10.71
CA TRP A 90 -0.57 -10.68 9.65
C TRP A 90 -1.65 -9.67 10.06
N GLY A 91 -2.15 -9.77 11.30
CA GLY A 91 -3.11 -8.81 11.86
C GLY A 91 -2.58 -7.37 11.89
N ARG A 92 -1.33 -7.19 12.39
CA ARG A 92 -0.65 -5.88 12.41
C ARG A 92 -0.48 -5.28 11.02
N ILE A 93 -0.01 -6.08 10.07
CA ILE A 93 0.19 -5.66 8.67
C ILE A 93 -1.14 -5.26 8.03
N ALA A 94 -2.20 -6.05 8.24
CA ALA A 94 -3.51 -5.76 7.67
C ALA A 94 -4.10 -4.46 8.22
N ALA A 95 -3.95 -4.19 9.50
CA ALA A 95 -4.38 -2.93 10.11
C ALA A 95 -3.55 -1.74 9.60
N ALA A 96 -2.21 -1.86 9.58
CA ALA A 96 -1.33 -0.80 9.06
C ALA A 96 -1.66 -0.45 7.61
N ASN A 97 -1.94 -1.46 6.78
CA ASN A 97 -2.31 -1.29 5.38
C ASN A 97 -3.66 -0.56 5.23
N ALA A 98 -4.70 -0.97 5.98
CA ALA A 98 -6.01 -0.34 5.88
C ALA A 98 -6.04 1.11 6.44
N LEU A 99 -5.19 1.41 7.43
CA LEU A 99 -5.02 2.77 7.97
C LEU A 99 -4.26 3.69 7.01
N SER A 100 -3.47 3.12 6.11
CA SER A 100 -2.55 3.85 5.22
C SER A 100 -3.28 4.79 4.27
N ASP A 101 -4.41 4.38 3.70
CA ASP A 101 -5.22 5.21 2.81
C ASP A 101 -5.67 6.52 3.49
N VAL A 102 -6.03 6.44 4.78
CA VAL A 102 -6.40 7.65 5.54
C VAL A 102 -5.21 8.60 5.65
N TYR A 103 -4.02 8.08 5.90
CA TYR A 103 -2.78 8.87 5.95
C TYR A 103 -2.39 9.44 4.58
N ALA A 104 -2.60 8.68 3.49
CA ALA A 104 -2.34 9.14 2.13
C ALA A 104 -3.19 10.35 1.76
N MET A 105 -4.44 10.40 2.26
CA MET A 105 -5.34 11.54 2.08
C MET A 105 -5.05 12.73 3.02
N GLY A 106 -4.00 12.67 3.87
CA GLY A 106 -3.71 13.70 4.86
C GLY A 106 -4.63 13.67 6.09
N GLY A 107 -5.38 12.60 6.26
CA GLY A 107 -6.30 12.39 7.38
C GLY A 107 -5.64 11.72 8.59
N ARG A 108 -6.39 11.64 9.68
CA ARG A 108 -6.10 10.84 10.86
C ARG A 108 -7.20 9.79 11.06
N PRO A 109 -6.86 8.51 11.28
CA PRO A 109 -7.85 7.49 11.62
C PRO A 109 -8.62 7.86 12.90
N LEU A 110 -9.90 7.51 12.95
CA LEU A 110 -10.76 7.77 14.09
C LEU A 110 -11.31 6.48 14.71
N PHE A 111 -11.97 5.67 13.90
CA PHE A 111 -12.41 4.33 14.30
C PHE A 111 -12.44 3.39 13.09
N ALA A 112 -12.45 2.09 13.39
CA ALA A 112 -12.50 1.04 12.39
C ALA A 112 -13.41 -0.11 12.83
N VAL A 113 -13.81 -0.93 11.87
CA VAL A 113 -14.46 -2.22 12.11
C VAL A 113 -13.67 -3.32 11.40
N ASN A 114 -13.56 -4.49 12.06
CA ASN A 114 -12.90 -5.65 11.50
C ASN A 114 -13.70 -6.24 10.34
N LEU A 115 -13.02 -6.67 9.31
CA LEU A 115 -13.53 -7.49 8.22
C LEU A 115 -12.77 -8.82 8.23
N ALA A 116 -13.45 -9.92 8.54
CA ALA A 116 -12.83 -11.22 8.63
C ALA A 116 -13.61 -12.27 7.83
N ALA A 117 -12.92 -12.97 6.95
CA ALA A 117 -13.38 -14.21 6.36
C ALA A 117 -12.53 -15.35 6.93
N TRP A 118 -13.17 -16.42 7.44
CA TRP A 118 -12.46 -17.46 8.15
C TRP A 118 -13.08 -18.83 7.89
N PRO A 119 -12.27 -19.90 7.68
CA PRO A 119 -12.82 -21.24 7.54
C PRO A 119 -13.57 -21.66 8.80
N GLY A 120 -14.84 -22.04 8.67
CA GLY A 120 -15.66 -22.51 9.77
C GLY A 120 -15.16 -23.84 10.35
N GLU A 121 -14.41 -24.61 9.54
CA GLU A 121 -13.77 -25.86 9.94
C GLU A 121 -12.30 -25.89 9.48
N GLY A 122 -11.47 -26.63 10.20
CA GLY A 122 -10.07 -26.93 9.83
C GLY A 122 -9.04 -25.87 10.23
N LEU A 123 -9.44 -24.69 10.70
CA LEU A 123 -8.54 -23.66 11.20
C LEU A 123 -9.03 -23.13 12.56
N ASP A 124 -8.19 -23.23 13.60
CA ASP A 124 -8.54 -22.87 14.97
C ASP A 124 -8.91 -21.37 15.08
N LEU A 125 -10.04 -21.09 15.74
CA LEU A 125 -10.48 -19.73 16.06
C LEU A 125 -9.49 -18.98 16.98
N ALA A 126 -8.66 -19.68 17.74
CA ALA A 126 -7.60 -19.06 18.52
C ALA A 126 -6.58 -18.35 17.65
N ILE A 127 -6.35 -18.81 16.42
CA ILE A 127 -5.49 -18.16 15.42
C ILE A 127 -6.15 -16.84 14.96
N LEU A 128 -7.45 -16.86 14.64
CA LEU A 128 -8.19 -15.62 14.35
C LEU A 128 -8.10 -14.62 15.51
N GLY A 129 -8.21 -15.11 16.75
CA GLY A 129 -8.05 -14.28 17.94
C GLY A 129 -6.67 -13.60 18.04
N GLN A 130 -5.61 -14.23 17.52
CA GLN A 130 -4.27 -13.61 17.43
C GLN A 130 -4.22 -12.56 16.32
N VAL A 131 -4.82 -12.83 15.16
CA VAL A 131 -4.93 -11.86 14.04
C VAL A 131 -5.65 -10.60 14.51
N LEU A 132 -6.82 -10.74 15.15
CA LEU A 132 -7.61 -9.61 15.67
C LEU A 132 -6.84 -8.79 16.71
N ARG A 133 -6.07 -9.45 17.58
CA ARG A 133 -5.20 -8.75 18.56
C ARG A 133 -4.11 -7.94 17.87
N GLY A 134 -3.41 -8.54 16.91
CA GLY A 134 -2.38 -7.82 16.15
C GLY A 134 -2.97 -6.58 15.45
N GLY A 135 -4.14 -6.71 14.83
CA GLY A 135 -4.84 -5.56 14.24
C GLY A 135 -5.22 -4.49 15.25
N ALA A 136 -5.73 -4.89 16.42
CA ALA A 136 -6.11 -3.97 17.49
C ALA A 136 -4.89 -3.23 18.10
N GLU A 137 -3.72 -3.88 18.20
CA GLU A 137 -2.48 -3.25 18.66
C GLU A 137 -2.07 -2.08 17.76
N VAL A 138 -2.04 -2.29 16.45
CA VAL A 138 -1.67 -1.25 15.48
C VAL A 138 -2.74 -0.16 15.39
N ALA A 139 -4.02 -0.51 15.45
CA ALA A 139 -5.09 0.48 15.52
C ALA A 139 -4.99 1.36 16.77
N ALA A 140 -4.64 0.79 17.93
CA ALA A 140 -4.41 1.53 19.17
C ALA A 140 -3.20 2.49 19.06
N GLU A 141 -2.09 2.04 18.44
CA GLU A 141 -0.93 2.90 18.14
C GLU A 141 -1.33 4.10 17.26
N ALA A 142 -2.21 3.87 16.29
CA ALA A 142 -2.76 4.92 15.41
C ALA A 142 -3.78 5.84 16.12
N GLY A 143 -4.14 5.59 17.37
CA GLY A 143 -5.23 6.29 18.07
C GLY A 143 -6.61 5.98 17.47
N CYS A 144 -6.77 4.85 16.81
CA CYS A 144 -7.97 4.40 16.12
C CYS A 144 -8.72 3.36 16.96
N PHE A 145 -9.99 3.58 17.26
CA PHE A 145 -10.79 2.60 17.97
C PHE A 145 -11.29 1.49 17.04
N VAL A 146 -11.11 0.22 17.42
CA VAL A 146 -11.76 -0.91 16.75
C VAL A 146 -13.10 -1.16 17.42
N ALA A 147 -14.20 -0.80 16.73
CA ALA A 147 -15.54 -0.75 17.31
C ALA A 147 -16.41 -1.98 17.00
N GLY A 148 -15.81 -3.11 16.64
CA GLY A 148 -16.51 -4.34 16.27
C GLY A 148 -16.10 -4.85 14.89
N GLY A 149 -17.03 -5.46 14.14
CA GLY A 149 -16.73 -5.94 12.82
C GLY A 149 -17.75 -6.93 12.28
N HIS A 150 -17.41 -7.54 11.14
CA HIS A 150 -18.20 -8.58 10.47
C HIS A 150 -17.35 -9.79 10.13
N THR A 151 -17.93 -10.98 10.26
CA THR A 151 -17.26 -12.24 9.94
C THR A 151 -18.13 -13.06 8.99
N ILE A 152 -17.48 -13.73 8.03
CA ILE A 152 -18.13 -14.70 7.14
C ILE A 152 -17.37 -16.02 7.15
N ASP A 153 -18.05 -17.14 6.89
CA ASP A 153 -17.43 -18.43 6.61
C ASP A 153 -16.88 -18.44 5.17
N ASP A 154 -15.58 -18.66 5.02
CA ASP A 154 -14.90 -18.69 3.71
C ASP A 154 -13.66 -19.60 3.83
N PRO A 155 -13.45 -20.54 2.90
CA PRO A 155 -12.34 -21.49 2.95
C PRO A 155 -10.96 -20.81 2.85
N VAL A 156 -10.90 -19.55 2.37
CA VAL A 156 -9.66 -18.77 2.28
C VAL A 156 -9.70 -17.65 3.31
N PRO A 157 -8.88 -17.71 4.37
CA PRO A 157 -8.88 -16.68 5.40
C PRO A 157 -8.51 -15.32 4.82
N LYS A 158 -9.24 -14.27 5.23
CA LYS A 158 -9.01 -12.88 4.88
C LYS A 158 -9.21 -12.01 6.11
N TYR A 159 -8.40 -10.99 6.25
CA TYR A 159 -8.54 -10.02 7.33
C TYR A 159 -8.15 -8.62 6.87
N GLY A 160 -8.81 -7.64 7.42
CA GLY A 160 -8.54 -6.23 7.27
C GLY A 160 -9.55 -5.37 8.02
N LEU A 161 -9.58 -4.10 7.68
CA LEU A 161 -10.43 -3.11 8.34
C LEU A 161 -11.22 -2.29 7.32
N ALA A 162 -12.42 -1.87 7.71
CA ALA A 162 -13.03 -0.67 7.18
C ALA A 162 -12.74 0.47 8.16
N VAL A 163 -12.11 1.53 7.66
CA VAL A 163 -11.58 2.64 8.47
C VAL A 163 -12.30 3.92 8.15
N THR A 164 -12.70 4.65 9.19
CA THR A 164 -13.18 6.02 9.08
C THR A 164 -12.17 6.95 9.76
N GLY A 165 -11.75 7.98 9.03
CA GLY A 165 -10.86 9.03 9.50
C GLY A 165 -11.46 10.42 9.36
N LEU A 166 -10.74 11.41 9.84
CA LEU A 166 -11.03 12.84 9.68
C LEU A 166 -9.85 13.52 9.01
N ALA A 167 -10.16 14.41 8.06
CA ALA A 167 -9.19 15.28 7.40
C ALA A 167 -9.71 16.74 7.40
N ASP A 168 -8.80 17.67 7.22
CA ASP A 168 -9.11 19.06 6.90
C ASP A 168 -9.36 19.18 5.39
N PRO A 169 -10.55 19.59 4.92
CA PRO A 169 -10.88 19.71 3.51
C PRO A 169 -9.93 20.62 2.74
N ALA A 170 -9.35 21.64 3.40
CA ALA A 170 -8.42 22.59 2.78
C ALA A 170 -7.00 22.02 2.63
N ARG A 171 -6.68 20.90 3.29
CA ARG A 171 -5.34 20.31 3.38
C ARG A 171 -5.30 18.86 2.91
N LEU A 172 -6.28 18.43 2.13
CA LEU A 172 -6.27 17.08 1.55
C LEU A 172 -5.05 16.90 0.63
N MET A 173 -4.47 15.72 0.69
CA MET A 173 -3.52 15.23 -0.30
C MET A 173 -4.29 14.30 -1.25
N THR A 174 -4.26 14.59 -2.55
CA THR A 174 -4.98 13.82 -3.58
C THR A 174 -4.08 13.55 -4.78
N ILE A 175 -4.36 12.48 -5.52
CA ILE A 175 -3.50 12.07 -6.65
C ILE A 175 -3.52 13.02 -7.85
N ASP A 176 -4.51 13.89 -7.96
CA ASP A 176 -4.73 14.79 -9.10
C ASP A 176 -4.03 16.14 -8.99
N ARG A 177 -3.25 16.36 -7.93
CA ARG A 177 -2.67 17.67 -7.60
C ARG A 177 -1.15 17.75 -7.74
N ALA A 178 -0.51 16.72 -8.30
CA ALA A 178 0.92 16.75 -8.59
C ALA A 178 1.23 17.69 -9.76
N THR A 179 2.27 18.51 -9.63
CA THR A 179 2.61 19.52 -10.64
C THR A 179 4.03 19.34 -11.19
N PRO A 180 4.27 19.66 -12.50
CA PRO A 180 5.62 19.65 -13.04
C PRO A 180 6.56 20.54 -12.21
N GLY A 181 7.69 19.98 -11.81
CA GLY A 181 8.66 20.58 -10.90
C GLY A 181 8.66 19.96 -9.51
N ASP A 182 7.59 19.29 -9.08
CA ASP A 182 7.56 18.59 -7.81
C ASP A 182 8.58 17.45 -7.78
N GLN A 183 9.15 17.21 -6.59
CA GLN A 183 10.10 16.15 -6.34
C GLN A 183 9.39 14.93 -5.73
N LEU A 184 9.68 13.76 -6.27
CA LEU A 184 9.09 12.51 -5.81
C LEU A 184 9.88 11.93 -4.64
N ILE A 185 9.26 11.82 -3.47
CA ILE A 185 9.82 11.20 -2.28
C ILE A 185 9.05 9.93 -1.98
N LEU A 186 9.75 8.79 -1.83
CA LEU A 186 9.20 7.52 -1.37
C LEU A 186 9.61 7.30 0.09
N THR A 187 8.66 6.99 0.97
CA THR A 187 8.90 6.99 2.43
C THR A 187 9.27 5.63 3.03
N LYS A 188 9.00 4.51 2.33
CA LYS A 188 9.44 3.16 2.71
C LYS A 188 10.12 2.46 1.54
N ALA A 189 10.95 1.46 1.86
CA ALA A 189 11.56 0.58 0.87
C ALA A 189 10.52 -0.33 0.20
N ILE A 190 10.74 -0.70 -1.06
CA ILE A 190 9.90 -1.65 -1.82
C ILE A 190 10.51 -3.04 -1.84
N GLY A 191 9.69 -4.06 -2.17
CA GLY A 191 10.09 -5.46 -2.29
C GLY A 191 9.27 -6.42 -1.43
N THR A 192 8.20 -5.96 -0.78
CA THR A 192 7.36 -6.79 0.11
C THR A 192 6.71 -7.95 -0.61
N GLY A 193 6.28 -7.78 -1.87
CA GLY A 193 5.67 -8.84 -2.67
C GLY A 193 6.65 -9.95 -3.06
N VAL A 194 7.88 -9.58 -3.40
CA VAL A 194 8.96 -10.54 -3.67
C VAL A 194 9.29 -11.34 -2.41
N VAL A 195 9.46 -10.66 -1.26
CA VAL A 195 9.74 -11.32 0.02
C VAL A 195 8.60 -12.26 0.42
N ALA A 196 7.35 -11.81 0.34
CA ALA A 196 6.18 -12.63 0.66
C ALA A 196 6.05 -13.86 -0.27
N THR A 197 6.41 -13.71 -1.55
CA THR A 197 6.42 -14.82 -2.51
C THR A 197 7.50 -15.86 -2.13
N ALA A 198 8.69 -15.41 -1.75
CA ALA A 198 9.76 -16.27 -1.29
C ALA A 198 9.44 -16.94 0.05
N LEU A 199 8.82 -16.22 0.99
CA LEU A 199 8.34 -16.75 2.26
C LEU A 199 7.33 -17.88 2.02
N LYS A 200 6.32 -17.65 1.18
CA LYS A 200 5.33 -18.67 0.82
C LYS A 200 5.99 -19.91 0.22
N GLY A 201 7.03 -19.73 -0.59
CA GLY A 201 7.87 -20.81 -1.14
C GLY A 201 8.81 -21.47 -0.13
N GLY A 202 8.88 -21.00 1.12
CA GLY A 202 9.78 -21.51 2.16
C GLY A 202 11.24 -21.20 1.90
N GLN A 203 11.56 -20.13 1.17
CA GLN A 203 12.92 -19.79 0.69
C GLN A 203 13.39 -18.39 1.12
N ALA A 204 12.58 -17.63 1.84
CA ALA A 204 12.99 -16.33 2.35
C ALA A 204 13.86 -16.51 3.62
N PRO A 205 15.05 -15.86 3.71
CA PRO A 205 15.82 -15.80 4.93
C PRO A 205 15.07 -15.09 6.07
N GLU A 206 15.30 -15.52 7.31
CA GLU A 206 14.57 -15.02 8.49
C GLU A 206 14.78 -13.52 8.74
N ASP A 207 16.00 -13.03 8.54
CA ASP A 207 16.34 -11.61 8.66
C ASP A 207 15.64 -10.75 7.60
N VAL A 208 15.48 -11.27 6.38
CA VAL A 208 14.72 -10.61 5.30
C VAL A 208 13.22 -10.57 5.62
N ILE A 209 12.67 -11.66 6.17
CA ILE A 209 11.27 -11.71 6.63
C ILE A 209 11.06 -10.67 7.73
N THR A 210 11.94 -10.65 8.73
CA THR A 210 11.87 -9.71 9.86
C THR A 210 11.90 -8.25 9.37
N ALA A 211 12.78 -7.93 8.45
CA ALA A 211 12.87 -6.58 7.88
C ALA A 211 11.59 -6.20 7.09
N ALA A 212 11.02 -7.13 6.34
CA ALA A 212 9.79 -6.91 5.60
C ALA A 212 8.58 -6.73 6.54
N VAL A 213 8.45 -7.55 7.59
CA VAL A 213 7.40 -7.41 8.62
C VAL A 213 7.51 -6.07 9.32
N ALA A 214 8.72 -5.66 9.74
CA ALA A 214 8.95 -4.36 10.37
C ALA A 214 8.53 -3.20 9.46
N SER A 215 8.83 -3.27 8.17
CA SER A 215 8.41 -2.26 7.18
C SER A 215 6.88 -2.24 7.00
N MET A 216 6.24 -3.41 6.90
CA MET A 216 4.80 -3.51 6.66
C MET A 216 3.95 -3.13 7.88
N THR A 217 4.45 -3.33 9.10
CA THR A 217 3.75 -2.95 10.34
C THR A 217 3.92 -1.47 10.70
N LEU A 218 4.91 -0.79 10.11
CA LEU A 218 5.17 0.64 10.36
C LEU A 218 4.03 1.50 9.80
N LEU A 219 3.44 2.35 10.64
CA LEU A 219 2.39 3.29 10.23
C LEU A 219 2.93 4.43 9.36
N ASN A 220 2.16 4.85 8.37
CA ASN A 220 2.46 6.02 7.54
C ASN A 220 2.09 7.37 8.22
N ALA A 221 1.68 7.35 9.49
CA ALA A 221 1.25 8.52 10.27
C ALA A 221 2.30 9.65 10.30
N GLY A 222 3.55 9.31 10.66
CA GLY A 222 4.64 10.29 10.75
C GLY A 222 4.98 10.90 9.39
N ALA A 223 4.97 10.08 8.34
CA ALA A 223 5.21 10.54 6.97
C ALA A 223 4.12 11.49 6.48
N SER A 224 2.84 11.15 6.73
CA SER A 224 1.69 12.00 6.38
C SER A 224 1.75 13.34 7.10
N GLN A 225 2.03 13.33 8.41
CA GLN A 225 2.15 14.56 9.19
C GLN A 225 3.28 15.47 8.69
N ALA A 226 4.45 14.89 8.40
CA ALA A 226 5.58 15.64 7.85
C ALA A 226 5.26 16.22 6.47
N ALA A 227 4.59 15.46 5.61
CA ALA A 227 4.15 15.91 4.30
C ALA A 227 3.19 17.10 4.39
N LEU A 228 2.17 17.04 5.25
CA LEU A 228 1.23 18.13 5.49
C LEU A 228 1.93 19.39 6.02
N GLN A 229 2.93 19.25 6.90
CA GLN A 229 3.71 20.38 7.43
C GLN A 229 4.59 21.01 6.35
N ALA A 230 5.07 20.22 5.40
CA ALA A 230 5.86 20.67 4.24
C ALA A 230 5.00 21.26 3.10
N GLY A 231 3.67 21.28 3.24
CA GLY A 231 2.75 21.79 2.22
C GLY A 231 2.57 20.84 1.02
N VAL A 232 2.82 19.56 1.19
CA VAL A 232 2.50 18.54 0.18
C VAL A 232 0.98 18.45 0.03
N ILE A 233 0.53 18.47 -1.22
CA ILE A 233 -0.90 18.40 -1.59
C ILE A 233 -1.21 17.22 -2.53
N ALA A 234 -0.17 16.50 -2.98
CA ALA A 234 -0.33 15.33 -3.81
C ALA A 234 0.46 14.14 -3.23
N ALA A 235 -0.26 13.08 -2.92
CA ALA A 235 0.29 11.85 -2.35
C ALA A 235 -0.57 10.64 -2.73
N THR A 236 0.00 9.46 -2.63
CA THR A 236 -0.69 8.15 -2.59
C THR A 236 0.14 7.20 -1.75
N ASP A 237 -0.43 6.14 -1.23
CA ASP A 237 0.37 5.04 -0.71
C ASP A 237 0.76 4.05 -1.83
N VAL A 238 1.84 3.33 -1.63
CA VAL A 238 2.33 2.36 -2.63
C VAL A 238 1.95 0.95 -2.20
N THR A 239 0.92 0.38 -2.82
CA THR A 239 0.41 -0.94 -2.49
C THR A 239 0.35 -1.89 -3.69
N GLY A 240 -0.75 -2.53 -3.95
CA GLY A 240 -0.88 -3.66 -4.88
C GLY A 240 -0.51 -3.39 -6.34
N PHE A 241 -0.54 -2.15 -6.80
CA PHE A 241 -0.15 -1.80 -8.17
C PHE A 241 1.36 -1.53 -8.34
N GLY A 242 2.13 -1.60 -7.25
CA GLY A 242 3.56 -1.31 -7.24
C GLY A 242 3.86 0.18 -7.42
N LEU A 243 5.12 0.55 -7.26
CA LEU A 243 5.55 1.95 -7.34
C LEU A 243 5.14 2.61 -8.67
N LEU A 244 5.43 1.96 -9.80
CA LEU A 244 5.14 2.54 -11.11
C LEU A 244 3.65 2.60 -11.40
N GLY A 245 2.84 1.65 -10.92
CA GLY A 245 1.40 1.66 -11.11
C GLY A 245 0.70 2.78 -10.32
N HIS A 246 1.09 3.00 -9.06
CA HIS A 246 0.56 4.10 -8.25
C HIS A 246 1.02 5.46 -8.79
N LEU A 247 2.31 5.58 -9.18
CA LEU A 247 2.80 6.79 -9.82
C LEU A 247 2.07 7.10 -11.13
N HIS A 248 1.84 6.08 -11.99
CA HIS A 248 1.07 6.24 -13.23
C HIS A 248 -0.33 6.83 -12.95
N ARG A 249 -1.04 6.34 -11.93
CA ARG A 249 -2.36 6.87 -11.56
C ARG A 249 -2.29 8.33 -11.14
N MET A 250 -1.34 8.69 -10.28
CA MET A 250 -1.10 10.07 -9.86
C MET A 250 -0.83 10.97 -11.08
N LEU A 251 0.04 10.53 -12.00
CA LEU A 251 0.39 11.29 -13.19
C LEU A 251 -0.76 11.42 -14.17
N ALA A 252 -1.55 10.37 -14.35
CA ALA A 252 -2.73 10.41 -15.22
C ALA A 252 -3.78 11.38 -14.69
N ALA A 253 -4.06 11.35 -13.38
CA ALA A 253 -4.98 12.27 -12.72
C ALA A 253 -4.47 13.72 -12.76
N SER A 254 -3.16 13.94 -12.61
CA SER A 254 -2.51 15.25 -12.61
C SER A 254 -2.14 15.76 -14.02
N GLN A 255 -2.39 14.99 -15.08
CA GLN A 255 -2.02 15.31 -16.48
C GLN A 255 -0.52 15.62 -16.63
N ALA A 256 0.34 14.84 -15.98
CA ALA A 256 1.78 15.03 -15.93
C ALA A 256 2.53 13.74 -16.32
N ALA A 257 3.86 13.82 -16.39
CA ALA A 257 4.78 12.71 -16.54
C ALA A 257 5.84 12.72 -15.42
N ALA A 258 6.65 11.67 -15.31
CA ALA A 258 7.72 11.62 -14.30
C ALA A 258 9.01 11.01 -14.82
N ARG A 259 10.11 11.37 -14.15
CA ARG A 259 11.43 10.73 -14.25
C ARG A 259 11.74 10.05 -12.92
N ILE A 260 12.10 8.78 -12.97
CA ILE A 260 12.54 8.01 -11.80
C ILE A 260 14.00 7.63 -11.97
N HIS A 261 14.76 7.72 -10.90
CA HIS A 261 16.15 7.28 -10.81
C HIS A 261 16.18 5.94 -10.05
N ALA A 262 16.33 4.83 -10.76
CA ALA A 262 16.21 3.48 -10.20
C ALA A 262 17.16 3.23 -9.02
N ALA A 263 18.40 3.72 -9.11
CA ALA A 263 19.39 3.61 -8.04
C ALA A 263 19.03 4.39 -6.76
N SER A 264 18.08 5.33 -6.83
CA SER A 264 17.62 6.12 -5.67
C SER A 264 16.41 5.49 -4.97
N VAL A 265 15.78 4.47 -5.56
CA VAL A 265 14.62 3.81 -4.96
C VAL A 265 15.10 2.88 -3.85
N PRO A 266 14.65 3.05 -2.60
CA PRO A 266 15.06 2.20 -1.50
C PRO A 266 14.44 0.80 -1.65
N LEU A 267 15.28 -0.22 -1.50
CA LEU A 267 14.88 -1.62 -1.58
C LEU A 267 14.99 -2.30 -0.21
N LEU A 268 14.06 -3.20 0.10
CA LEU A 268 14.18 -4.06 1.28
C LEU A 268 15.43 -4.93 1.17
N PRO A 269 16.14 -5.19 2.28
CA PRO A 269 17.27 -6.10 2.30
C PRO A 269 16.90 -7.45 1.67
N GLY A 270 17.74 -8.00 0.80
CA GLY A 270 17.54 -9.28 0.13
C GLY A 270 16.49 -9.28 -1.00
N ALA A 271 15.72 -8.21 -1.21
CA ALA A 271 14.65 -8.18 -2.21
C ALA A 271 15.20 -8.31 -3.65
N ALA A 272 16.34 -7.68 -3.95
CA ALA A 272 16.96 -7.77 -5.27
C ALA A 272 17.46 -9.21 -5.58
N GLU A 273 18.05 -9.87 -4.60
CA GLU A 273 18.51 -11.25 -4.69
C GLU A 273 17.35 -12.22 -4.92
N LEU A 274 16.25 -12.04 -4.17
CA LEU A 274 15.04 -12.83 -4.31
C LEU A 274 14.35 -12.58 -5.66
N ALA A 275 14.28 -11.33 -6.13
CA ALA A 275 13.76 -11.00 -7.46
C ALA A 275 14.60 -11.68 -8.58
N ARG A 276 15.95 -11.64 -8.47
CA ARG A 276 16.88 -12.31 -9.39
C ARG A 276 16.70 -13.83 -9.34
N ALA A 277 16.37 -14.40 -8.19
CA ALA A 277 16.05 -15.83 -8.04
C ALA A 277 14.65 -16.21 -8.59
N GLY A 278 13.86 -15.23 -9.06
CA GLY A 278 12.57 -15.46 -9.72
C GLY A 278 11.35 -15.49 -8.80
N PHE A 279 11.46 -15.05 -7.55
CA PHE A 279 10.31 -14.93 -6.63
C PHE A 279 9.45 -13.72 -6.97
N ILE A 280 8.70 -13.83 -8.08
CA ILE A 280 7.87 -12.76 -8.63
C ILE A 280 6.41 -13.17 -8.54
N SER A 281 5.59 -12.36 -7.85
CA SER A 281 4.17 -12.63 -7.68
C SER A 281 3.37 -12.50 -8.97
N GLY A 282 2.18 -13.09 -9.00
CA GLY A 282 1.24 -12.91 -10.12
C GLY A 282 0.82 -11.43 -10.28
N GLY A 283 0.64 -10.72 -9.16
CA GLY A 283 0.34 -9.28 -9.15
C GLY A 283 1.46 -8.46 -9.78
N THR A 284 2.71 -8.72 -9.42
CA THR A 284 3.89 -8.05 -10.00
C THR A 284 3.97 -8.25 -11.52
N ARG A 285 3.70 -9.49 -12.00
CA ARG A 285 3.66 -9.76 -13.45
C ARG A 285 2.55 -9.00 -14.16
N ALA A 286 1.35 -8.95 -13.56
CA ALA A 286 0.22 -8.18 -14.09
C ALA A 286 0.51 -6.68 -14.13
N ASN A 287 1.18 -6.14 -13.09
CA ASN A 287 1.62 -4.75 -13.04
C ASN A 287 2.62 -4.44 -14.16
N THR A 288 3.63 -5.31 -14.35
CA THR A 288 4.61 -5.16 -15.43
C THR A 288 3.92 -5.12 -16.80
N GLU A 289 2.99 -6.03 -17.04
CA GLU A 289 2.23 -6.05 -18.30
C GLU A 289 1.43 -4.78 -18.52
N ARG A 290 0.71 -4.33 -17.48
CA ARG A 290 -0.10 -3.09 -17.54
C ARG A 290 0.74 -1.87 -17.84
N MET A 291 1.95 -1.81 -17.28
CA MET A 291 2.83 -0.64 -17.42
C MET A 291 3.62 -0.58 -18.72
N ARG A 292 3.58 -1.61 -19.59
CA ARG A 292 4.34 -1.65 -20.86
C ARG A 292 4.08 -0.46 -21.80
N GLY A 293 2.88 0.12 -21.74
CA GLY A 293 2.54 1.30 -22.57
C GLY A 293 2.86 2.63 -21.90
N PHE A 294 3.23 2.63 -20.61
CA PHE A 294 3.35 3.85 -19.80
C PHE A 294 4.72 4.01 -19.13
N ALA A 295 5.46 2.94 -18.94
CA ALA A 295 6.79 2.97 -18.33
C ALA A 295 7.87 2.64 -19.36
N ALA A 296 8.73 3.60 -19.63
CA ALA A 296 9.96 3.41 -20.42
C ALA A 296 11.12 3.20 -19.45
N VAL A 297 11.58 1.95 -19.30
CA VAL A 297 12.71 1.59 -18.44
C VAL A 297 13.96 1.52 -19.28
N ASP A 298 15.00 2.30 -18.92
CA ASP A 298 16.29 2.29 -19.59
C ASP A 298 16.93 0.88 -19.51
N PRO A 299 17.46 0.31 -20.60
CA PRO A 299 18.09 -1.01 -20.60
C PRO A 299 19.28 -1.17 -19.63
N ALA A 300 19.88 -0.08 -19.19
CA ALA A 300 20.95 -0.09 -18.19
C ALA A 300 20.44 -0.28 -16.74
N VAL A 301 19.13 -0.20 -16.50
CA VAL A 301 18.55 -0.54 -15.18
C VAL A 301 18.64 -2.06 -14.99
N PRO A 302 19.19 -2.54 -13.84
CA PRO A 302 19.24 -3.98 -13.56
C PRO A 302 17.85 -4.63 -13.62
N ALA A 303 17.76 -5.82 -14.23
CA ALA A 303 16.48 -6.49 -14.48
C ALA A 303 15.68 -6.74 -13.18
N GLU A 304 16.37 -7.13 -12.09
CA GLU A 304 15.77 -7.33 -10.77
C GLU A 304 15.21 -6.04 -10.17
N VAL A 305 15.88 -4.90 -10.41
CA VAL A 305 15.40 -3.58 -9.97
C VAL A 305 14.18 -3.18 -10.80
N ALA A 306 14.23 -3.36 -12.13
CA ALA A 306 13.07 -3.12 -12.99
C ALA A 306 11.83 -3.91 -12.55
N VAL A 307 12.01 -5.18 -12.14
CA VAL A 307 10.93 -6.00 -11.56
C VAL A 307 10.42 -5.40 -10.26
N LEU A 308 11.31 -4.98 -9.35
CA LEU A 308 10.94 -4.43 -8.05
C LEU A 308 10.15 -3.12 -8.15
N LEU A 309 10.40 -2.30 -9.17
CA LEU A 309 9.59 -1.10 -9.42
C LEU A 309 8.11 -1.41 -9.73
N HIS A 310 7.82 -2.62 -10.22
CA HIS A 310 6.45 -3.11 -10.46
C HIS A 310 5.93 -4.01 -9.34
N ASP A 311 6.78 -4.33 -8.33
CA ASP A 311 6.43 -5.30 -7.30
C ASP A 311 5.23 -4.83 -6.47
N ALA A 312 4.22 -5.72 -6.37
CA ALA A 312 3.03 -5.45 -5.59
C ALA A 312 3.39 -5.33 -4.10
N GLN A 313 3.22 -4.16 -3.53
CA GLN A 313 3.50 -3.90 -2.12
C GLN A 313 2.28 -4.20 -1.24
N THR A 314 2.53 -4.57 0.01
CA THR A 314 1.55 -4.58 1.08
C THR A 314 2.03 -3.64 2.16
N SER A 315 1.17 -2.72 2.60
CA SER A 315 1.48 -1.68 3.58
C SER A 315 2.79 -0.93 3.23
N GLY A 316 2.91 -0.50 1.98
CA GLY A 316 4.06 0.27 1.52
C GLY A 316 4.09 1.70 2.07
N GLY A 317 5.07 2.46 1.64
CA GLY A 317 5.23 3.86 2.03
C GLY A 317 4.35 4.81 1.22
N LEU A 318 4.32 6.06 1.64
CA LEU A 318 3.73 7.14 0.85
C LEU A 318 4.68 7.52 -0.29
N LEU A 319 4.10 7.77 -1.46
CA LEU A 319 4.72 8.45 -2.58
C LEU A 319 4.22 9.90 -2.56
N LEU A 320 5.13 10.82 -2.27
CA LEU A 320 4.83 12.24 -2.08
C LEU A 320 5.35 13.05 -3.27
N ALA A 321 4.52 13.89 -3.88
CA ALA A 321 4.95 14.92 -4.79
C ALA A 321 5.18 16.22 -4.00
N ALA A 322 6.42 16.51 -3.68
CA ALA A 322 6.79 17.60 -2.78
C ALA A 322 7.28 18.83 -3.56
N PRO A 323 6.83 20.05 -3.21
CA PRO A 323 7.37 21.27 -3.79
C PRO A 323 8.91 21.31 -3.67
N PRO A 324 9.66 21.70 -4.72
CA PRO A 324 11.13 21.65 -4.73
C PRO A 324 11.78 22.37 -3.56
N ALA A 325 11.19 23.48 -3.14
CA ALA A 325 11.69 24.28 -2.01
C ALA A 325 11.53 23.57 -0.64
N ALA A 326 10.53 22.70 -0.51
CA ALA A 326 10.23 22.00 0.74
C ALA A 326 10.86 20.59 0.79
N ALA A 327 11.11 19.97 -0.36
CA ALA A 327 11.52 18.58 -0.45
C ALA A 327 12.81 18.24 0.34
N PRO A 328 13.89 19.05 0.37
CA PRO A 328 15.07 18.74 1.15
C PRO A 328 14.78 18.67 2.67
N ALA A 329 14.08 19.65 3.22
CA ALA A 329 13.74 19.70 4.64
C ALA A 329 12.75 18.59 5.02
N LEU A 330 11.81 18.27 4.15
CA LEU A 330 10.90 17.13 4.33
C LEU A 330 11.66 15.82 4.37
N LEU A 331 12.58 15.59 3.43
CA LEU A 331 13.42 14.40 3.39
C LEU A 331 14.25 14.22 4.66
N ASP A 332 14.86 15.30 5.15
CA ASP A 332 15.62 15.29 6.42
C ASP A 332 14.71 14.96 7.61
N THR A 333 13.50 15.53 7.66
CA THR A 333 12.49 15.23 8.70
C THR A 333 12.10 13.76 8.68
N LEU A 334 11.80 13.18 7.51
CA LEU A 334 11.44 11.77 7.37
C LEU A 334 12.59 10.85 7.82
N ARG A 335 13.81 11.16 7.44
CA ARG A 335 15.01 10.39 7.86
C ARG A 335 15.27 10.50 9.35
N ALA A 336 15.07 11.66 9.96
CA ALA A 336 15.17 11.85 11.40
C ALA A 336 14.13 11.03 12.18
N GLN A 337 12.99 10.68 11.56
CA GLN A 337 12.01 9.75 12.10
C GLN A 337 12.41 8.27 11.92
N GLY A 338 13.58 7.98 11.33
CA GLY A 338 14.06 6.63 11.06
C GLY A 338 13.47 5.98 9.79
N LEU A 339 12.75 6.74 8.96
CA LEU A 339 12.21 6.23 7.70
C LEU A 339 13.32 6.10 6.64
N PRO A 340 13.32 5.03 5.81
CA PRO A 340 14.25 4.88 4.70
C PRO A 340 13.82 5.77 3.50
N ALA A 341 13.43 7.02 3.81
CA ALA A 341 12.92 7.95 2.82
C ALA A 341 13.99 8.38 1.82
N ALA A 342 13.61 8.43 0.54
CA ALA A 342 14.50 8.81 -0.54
C ALA A 342 13.81 9.69 -1.57
N LEU A 343 14.57 10.65 -2.13
CA LEU A 343 14.21 11.38 -3.33
C LEU A 343 14.48 10.47 -4.53
N ILE A 344 13.40 10.02 -5.19
CA ILE A 344 13.47 9.00 -6.22
C ILE A 344 13.31 9.53 -7.65
N GLY A 345 12.89 10.79 -7.80
CA GLY A 345 12.64 11.36 -9.10
C GLY A 345 11.95 12.73 -9.07
N ASP A 346 11.43 13.13 -10.21
CA ASP A 346 10.79 14.43 -10.40
C ASP A 346 9.54 14.30 -11.27
N ILE A 347 8.51 15.10 -10.99
CA ILE A 347 7.36 15.32 -11.88
C ILE A 347 7.79 16.28 -13.00
N VAL A 348 7.44 15.95 -14.23
CA VAL A 348 7.80 16.75 -15.40
C VAL A 348 6.58 16.98 -16.31
N ALA A 349 6.65 18.02 -17.14
CA ALA A 349 5.72 18.16 -18.26
C ALA A 349 5.98 17.03 -19.27
N GLY A 350 4.93 16.41 -19.78
CA GLY A 350 5.06 15.32 -20.74
C GLY A 350 3.72 14.65 -21.02
N GLU A 351 3.77 13.49 -21.64
CA GLU A 351 2.57 12.70 -21.93
C GLU A 351 1.98 12.17 -20.63
N SER A 352 0.69 12.43 -20.42
CA SER A 352 -0.04 12.12 -19.17
C SER A 352 0.09 10.64 -18.79
N GLY A 353 0.46 10.38 -17.54
CA GLY A 353 0.61 9.05 -17.00
C GLY A 353 1.94 8.36 -17.35
N HIS A 354 2.84 8.96 -18.13
CA HIS A 354 4.07 8.31 -18.55
C HIS A 354 5.21 8.47 -17.54
N VAL A 355 5.98 7.39 -17.36
CA VAL A 355 7.15 7.33 -16.48
C VAL A 355 8.38 6.92 -17.26
N HIS A 356 9.45 7.72 -17.16
CA HIS A 356 10.77 7.35 -17.67
C HIS A 356 11.67 6.94 -16.50
N VAL A 357 12.18 5.72 -16.53
CA VAL A 357 13.06 5.17 -15.49
C VAL A 357 14.50 5.17 -16.00
N TYR A 358 15.36 5.93 -15.35
CA TYR A 358 16.79 6.03 -15.61
C TYR A 358 17.59 5.22 -14.57
N PRO A 359 18.81 4.71 -14.89
CA PRO A 359 19.64 3.97 -13.94
C PRO A 359 19.98 4.79 -12.70
N ALA A 360 20.47 6.01 -12.88
CA ALA A 360 20.86 6.93 -11.83
C ALA A 360 20.56 8.38 -12.24
N ARG A 361 20.63 9.27 -11.26
CA ARG A 361 20.56 10.72 -11.52
C ARG A 361 21.81 11.15 -12.31
N SER A 362 21.65 11.82 -13.45
CA SER A 362 22.76 12.47 -14.12
C SER A 362 23.25 13.62 -13.24
N GLU A 363 24.54 13.68 -12.99
CA GLU A 363 25.19 14.79 -12.27
C GLU A 363 25.03 16.13 -13.01
#